data_6d85ec07bceabe393530a18f153f8829
#
_entry.id   6d85ec07bceabe393530a18f153f8829
#
_cell.length_a   1.000
_cell.length_b   1.000
_cell.length_c   1.000
_cell.angle_alpha   90.00
_cell.angle_beta   90.00
_cell.angle_gamma   90.00
#
_symmetry.space_group_name_H-M   'P 1'
#
loop_
_entity.id
_entity.type
_entity.pdbx_description
1 polymer ?
#
loop_
_entity_poly.entity_id
_entity_poly.type
_entity_poly.pdbx_seq_one_letter_code
_entity_poly.pdbx_strand_id
1 'polypeptide(L)'
;MVILEQGSPIDGVGRILGQAGPTHLRPQSAGVAAFLPAKGKMTFDTADLKQMEQDDTLNDVITHEMGHVLGIGTVWTFKSLLKGAGKTNPTFLGKAAMKEFGLLKGPTVKPTPVPVENTGGPGTADSHWRETVFRNEMMTGFVGVSGNPLSRMTVASLQDLGYVVDLNAAEPYSLPNLLVLAEAGLLAAPVASSARGIVLPNVPILLPETSLQ
;
A
#
# COMPACT_ATOMS: atom_id res chain seq x y z
N MET A 1 -18.00 -1.66 -5.37
CA MET A 1 -18.72 -1.10 -4.20
C MET A 1 -17.80 -1.22 -2.99
N VAL A 2 -17.50 -0.13 -2.32
CA VAL A 2 -16.76 -0.10 -1.05
C VAL A 2 -17.77 -0.08 0.08
N ILE A 3 -17.64 -0.96 1.06
CA ILE A 3 -18.44 -0.95 2.28
C ILE A 3 -17.56 -0.34 3.38
N LEU A 4 -18.01 0.81 3.89
CA LEU A 4 -17.52 1.37 5.14
C LEU A 4 -18.35 0.73 6.26
N GLU A 5 -17.73 -0.06 7.11
CA GLU A 5 -18.37 -0.48 8.35
C GLU A 5 -17.99 0.52 9.44
N GLN A 6 -19.00 1.00 10.18
CA GLN A 6 -18.78 1.78 11.37
C GLN A 6 -17.93 0.96 12.34
N GLY A 7 -16.80 1.54 12.78
CA GLY A 7 -15.75 0.83 13.46
C GLY A 7 -16.21 0.12 14.72
N SER A 8 -15.75 -1.08 14.86
CA SER A 8 -15.57 -1.73 16.17
C SER A 8 -14.09 -1.59 16.54
N PRO A 9 -13.71 -1.63 17.82
CA PRO A 9 -12.31 -1.69 18.18
C PRO A 9 -11.67 -2.91 17.48
N ILE A 10 -10.55 -2.68 16.77
CA ILE A 10 -9.80 -3.75 16.10
C ILE A 10 -8.87 -4.40 17.11
N ASP A 11 -7.96 -3.62 17.68
CA ASP A 11 -7.02 -4.11 18.70
C ASP A 11 -6.70 -3.09 19.80
N GLY A 12 -7.42 -1.96 19.83
CA GLY A 12 -7.26 -0.88 20.80
C GLY A 12 -6.18 0.12 20.40
N VAL A 13 -5.91 1.09 21.27
CA VAL A 13 -5.10 2.26 20.97
C VAL A 13 -3.69 1.90 20.46
N GLY A 14 -3.34 2.43 19.28
CA GLY A 14 -1.94 2.62 18.87
C GLY A 14 -1.27 1.47 18.12
N ARG A 15 -2.02 0.52 17.52
CA ARG A 15 -1.45 -0.54 16.69
C ARG A 15 -2.04 -0.55 15.28
N ILE A 16 -3.20 -1.21 15.10
CA ILE A 16 -3.88 -1.25 13.81
C ILE A 16 -4.87 -0.10 13.74
N LEU A 17 -4.54 0.93 12.98
CA LEU A 17 -5.40 2.10 12.76
C LEU A 17 -6.57 1.79 11.84
N GLY A 18 -6.32 0.95 10.85
CA GLY A 18 -7.28 0.51 9.85
C GLY A 18 -6.88 -0.81 9.22
N GLN A 19 -7.85 -1.43 8.59
CA GLN A 19 -7.65 -2.61 7.75
C GLN A 19 -8.57 -2.55 6.55
N ALA A 20 -8.03 -2.84 5.37
CA ALA A 20 -8.79 -2.79 4.15
C ALA A 20 -8.31 -3.80 3.11
N GLY A 21 -9.18 -4.06 2.14
CA GLY A 21 -8.81 -4.87 0.98
C GLY A 21 -10.01 -5.34 0.18
N PRO A 22 -9.74 -5.98 -0.94
CA PRO A 22 -10.78 -6.59 -1.75
C PRO A 22 -11.43 -7.76 -1.01
N THR A 23 -12.75 -7.86 -1.12
CA THR A 23 -13.50 -9.05 -0.70
C THR A 23 -13.91 -9.91 -1.89
N HIS A 24 -14.04 -9.28 -3.07
CA HIS A 24 -14.35 -9.98 -4.33
C HIS A 24 -13.51 -9.41 -5.47
N LEU A 25 -12.93 -10.29 -6.25
CA LEU A 25 -12.15 -9.95 -7.45
C LEU A 25 -12.91 -10.35 -8.71
N ARG A 26 -12.70 -9.60 -9.78
CA ARG A 26 -13.17 -9.95 -11.12
C ARG A 26 -12.52 -11.25 -11.61
N PRO A 27 -13.18 -12.03 -12.43
CA PRO A 27 -12.64 -13.29 -12.94
C PRO A 27 -11.43 -13.04 -13.87
N GLN A 28 -10.70 -14.10 -14.12
CA GLN A 28 -9.50 -14.04 -14.98
C GLN A 28 -9.83 -13.64 -16.42
N SER A 29 -11.01 -13.98 -16.91
CA SER A 29 -11.46 -13.62 -18.27
C SER A 29 -11.83 -12.14 -18.44
N ALA A 30 -11.80 -11.34 -17.38
CA ALA A 30 -12.10 -9.90 -17.45
C ALA A 30 -11.04 -9.06 -18.21
N GLY A 31 -10.12 -9.67 -18.92
CA GLY A 31 -9.08 -9.01 -19.72
C GLY A 31 -8.18 -8.11 -18.86
N VAL A 32 -8.05 -6.84 -19.23
CA VAL A 32 -7.23 -5.89 -18.47
C VAL A 32 -7.72 -5.70 -17.03
N ALA A 33 -9.02 -5.88 -16.79
CA ALA A 33 -9.64 -5.79 -15.48
C ALA A 33 -9.58 -7.10 -14.67
N ALA A 34 -8.94 -8.16 -15.20
CA ALA A 34 -8.78 -9.42 -14.48
C ALA A 34 -8.19 -9.21 -13.09
N PHE A 35 -8.78 -9.83 -12.09
CA PHE A 35 -8.41 -9.73 -10.67
C PHE A 35 -8.55 -8.33 -10.04
N LEU A 36 -9.04 -7.32 -10.79
CA LEU A 36 -9.36 -6.05 -10.14
C LEU A 36 -10.53 -6.20 -9.16
N PRO A 37 -10.51 -5.49 -8.04
CA PRO A 37 -11.59 -5.52 -7.07
C PRO A 37 -12.94 -5.17 -7.67
N ALA A 38 -13.93 -6.03 -7.45
CA ALA A 38 -15.34 -5.76 -7.70
C ALA A 38 -16.04 -5.24 -6.44
N LYS A 39 -15.55 -5.67 -5.27
CA LYS A 39 -16.02 -5.25 -3.95
C LYS A 39 -14.84 -5.27 -2.98
N GLY A 40 -14.80 -4.28 -2.11
CA GLY A 40 -13.83 -4.20 -1.01
C GLY A 40 -14.50 -3.79 0.29
N LYS A 41 -13.73 -3.91 1.37
CA LYS A 41 -14.12 -3.51 2.72
C LYS A 41 -13.01 -2.67 3.31
N MET A 42 -13.39 -1.69 4.11
CA MET A 42 -12.50 -0.84 4.89
C MET A 42 -13.09 -0.70 6.30
N THR A 43 -12.26 -0.83 7.31
CA THR A 43 -12.65 -0.71 8.72
C THR A 43 -11.56 0.08 9.45
N PHE A 44 -11.96 0.98 10.34
CA PHE A 44 -11.04 1.77 11.17
C PHE A 44 -11.21 1.40 12.63
N ASP A 45 -10.10 1.43 13.41
CA ASP A 45 -10.19 1.25 14.85
C ASP A 45 -10.79 2.49 15.50
N THR A 46 -11.92 2.31 16.16
CA THR A 46 -12.62 3.42 16.84
C THR A 46 -11.84 3.97 18.03
N ALA A 47 -10.92 3.19 18.59
CA ALA A 47 -10.08 3.64 19.69
C ALA A 47 -9.08 4.72 19.28
N ASP A 48 -8.70 4.75 17.98
CA ASP A 48 -7.67 5.65 17.45
C ASP A 48 -8.23 6.85 16.69
N LEU A 49 -9.53 6.86 16.30
CA LEU A 49 -10.11 7.90 15.43
C LEU A 49 -9.86 9.31 15.95
N LYS A 50 -10.11 9.53 17.25
CA LYS A 50 -9.94 10.85 17.85
C LYS A 50 -8.48 11.31 17.83
N GLN A 51 -7.53 10.39 18.05
CA GLN A 51 -6.12 10.72 18.00
C GLN A 51 -5.67 11.01 16.57
N MET A 52 -6.13 10.22 15.59
CA MET A 52 -5.85 10.47 14.18
C MET A 52 -6.38 11.82 13.68
N GLU A 53 -7.55 12.27 14.18
CA GLU A 53 -8.05 13.63 13.91
C GLU A 53 -7.15 14.71 14.53
N GLN A 54 -6.72 14.52 15.78
CA GLN A 54 -5.87 15.49 16.48
C GLN A 54 -4.48 15.62 15.86
N ASP A 55 -3.95 14.51 15.35
CA ASP A 55 -2.61 14.43 14.73
C ASP A 55 -2.65 14.73 13.22
N ASP A 56 -3.83 15.06 12.67
CA ASP A 56 -4.06 15.31 11.24
C ASP A 56 -3.63 14.13 10.33
N THR A 57 -3.71 12.89 10.85
CA THR A 57 -3.33 11.68 10.11
C THR A 57 -4.52 10.89 9.57
N LEU A 58 -5.76 11.25 9.94
CA LEU A 58 -6.95 10.50 9.55
C LEU A 58 -7.12 10.40 8.03
N ASN A 59 -6.86 11.49 7.29
CA ASN A 59 -6.95 11.49 5.83
C ASN A 59 -5.89 10.59 5.19
N ASP A 60 -4.69 10.56 5.75
CA ASP A 60 -3.61 9.69 5.27
C ASP A 60 -3.98 8.23 5.46
N VAL A 61 -4.51 7.87 6.65
CA VAL A 61 -4.97 6.50 6.93
C VAL A 61 -6.12 6.09 6.00
N ILE A 62 -7.11 6.97 5.78
CA ILE A 62 -8.21 6.69 4.85
C ILE A 62 -7.69 6.46 3.42
N THR A 63 -6.77 7.29 2.96
CA THR A 63 -6.17 7.18 1.62
C THR A 63 -5.35 5.90 1.47
N HIS A 64 -4.57 5.54 2.50
CA HIS A 64 -3.83 4.30 2.58
C HIS A 64 -4.77 3.08 2.45
N GLU A 65 -5.81 3.03 3.26
CA GLU A 65 -6.77 1.93 3.24
C GLU A 65 -7.53 1.84 1.91
N MET A 66 -7.81 2.98 1.26
CA MET A 66 -8.35 2.98 -0.10
C MET A 66 -7.40 2.35 -1.11
N GLY A 67 -6.10 2.55 -0.99
CA GLY A 67 -5.08 1.86 -1.80
C GLY A 67 -5.21 0.34 -1.70
N HIS A 68 -5.43 -0.20 -0.50
CA HIS A 68 -5.67 -1.62 -0.29
C HIS A 68 -7.00 -2.08 -0.89
N VAL A 69 -8.08 -1.30 -0.77
CA VAL A 69 -9.36 -1.61 -1.44
C VAL A 69 -9.19 -1.69 -2.96
N LEU A 70 -8.36 -0.84 -3.55
CA LEU A 70 -8.02 -0.87 -4.98
C LEU A 70 -7.10 -2.05 -5.36
N GLY A 71 -6.59 -2.79 -4.40
CA GLY A 71 -5.85 -4.02 -4.64
C GLY A 71 -4.34 -3.94 -4.42
N ILE A 72 -3.80 -2.79 -3.97
CA ILE A 72 -2.40 -2.70 -3.56
C ILE A 72 -2.14 -3.74 -2.46
N GLY A 73 -1.07 -4.50 -2.60
CA GLY A 73 -0.76 -5.64 -1.75
C GLY A 73 -1.48 -6.92 -2.19
N THR A 74 -2.79 -7.00 -2.02
CA THR A 74 -3.56 -8.22 -2.26
C THR A 74 -3.52 -8.71 -3.71
N VAL A 75 -3.72 -7.81 -4.69
CA VAL A 75 -3.82 -8.19 -6.12
C VAL A 75 -2.45 -8.49 -6.74
N TRP A 76 -1.36 -8.08 -6.13
CA TRP A 76 -0.01 -8.28 -6.64
C TRP A 76 0.30 -9.74 -6.92
N THR A 77 -0.11 -10.63 -6.03
CA THR A 77 0.10 -12.08 -6.18
C THR A 77 -0.75 -12.66 -7.31
N PHE A 78 -2.02 -12.27 -7.40
CA PHE A 78 -2.93 -12.74 -8.46
C PHE A 78 -2.45 -12.34 -9.86
N LYS A 79 -1.78 -11.20 -9.99
CA LYS A 79 -1.22 -10.70 -11.25
C LYS A 79 0.26 -11.07 -11.46
N SER A 80 0.84 -11.89 -10.58
CA SER A 80 2.26 -12.29 -10.63
C SER A 80 3.23 -11.10 -10.63
N LEU A 81 2.85 -10.02 -9.94
CA LEU A 81 3.64 -8.80 -9.81
C LEU A 81 4.54 -8.81 -8.56
N LEU A 82 4.29 -9.68 -7.59
CA LEU A 82 5.10 -9.85 -6.40
C LEU A 82 6.09 -11.01 -6.57
N LYS A 83 7.37 -10.72 -6.45
CA LYS A 83 8.46 -11.72 -6.46
C LYS A 83 9.07 -11.85 -5.07
N GLY A 84 9.29 -13.06 -4.63
CA GLY A 84 9.99 -13.36 -3.38
C GLY A 84 9.11 -13.15 -2.14
N ALA A 85 7.78 -13.30 -2.24
CA ALA A 85 6.88 -13.29 -1.09
C ALA A 85 7.36 -14.25 0.01
N GLY A 86 7.31 -13.81 1.26
CA GLY A 86 7.80 -14.55 2.42
C GLY A 86 9.31 -14.68 2.52
N LYS A 87 10.07 -14.04 1.65
CA LYS A 87 11.55 -14.03 1.67
C LYS A 87 12.09 -12.73 2.27
N THR A 88 13.40 -12.68 2.45
CA THR A 88 14.09 -11.51 3.02
C THR A 88 14.07 -10.27 2.12
N ASN A 89 13.81 -10.43 0.83
CA ASN A 89 13.85 -9.31 -0.12
C ASN A 89 12.72 -9.40 -1.17
N PRO A 90 11.45 -9.30 -0.77
CA PRO A 90 10.35 -9.25 -1.72
C PRO A 90 10.40 -7.97 -2.55
N THR A 91 9.94 -8.06 -3.80
CA THR A 91 9.93 -6.94 -4.75
C THR A 91 8.71 -6.97 -5.65
N PHE A 92 8.20 -5.78 -5.99
CA PHE A 92 7.15 -5.60 -6.99
C PHE A 92 7.76 -5.40 -8.38
N LEU A 93 7.19 -6.07 -9.38
CA LEU A 93 7.73 -6.15 -10.74
C LEU A 93 6.88 -5.45 -11.79
N GLY A 94 5.92 -4.62 -11.40
CA GLY A 94 5.12 -3.83 -12.33
C GLY A 94 5.98 -2.83 -13.10
N LYS A 95 5.83 -2.83 -14.43
CA LYS A 95 6.74 -2.07 -15.32
C LYS A 95 6.63 -0.55 -15.11
N ALA A 96 5.42 -0.05 -14.88
CA ALA A 96 5.19 1.37 -14.67
C ALA A 96 5.78 1.83 -13.33
N ALA A 97 5.50 1.12 -12.23
CA ALA A 97 6.08 1.43 -10.93
C ALA A 97 7.61 1.28 -10.92
N MET A 98 8.17 0.25 -11.55
CA MET A 98 9.62 0.07 -11.68
C MET A 98 10.29 1.25 -12.40
N LYS A 99 9.63 1.81 -13.44
CA LYS A 99 10.10 3.00 -14.14
C LYS A 99 10.14 4.21 -13.22
N GLU A 100 9.03 4.50 -12.53
CA GLU A 100 8.95 5.65 -11.62
C GLU A 100 9.92 5.51 -10.44
N PHE A 101 10.11 4.30 -9.90
CA PHE A 101 11.12 4.05 -8.87
C PHE A 101 12.54 4.27 -9.40
N GLY A 102 12.84 3.86 -10.62
CA GLY A 102 14.11 4.19 -11.28
C GLY A 102 14.34 5.70 -11.33
N LEU A 103 13.33 6.48 -11.71
CA LEU A 103 13.40 7.95 -11.77
C LEU A 103 13.61 8.59 -10.39
N LEU A 104 13.01 8.05 -9.34
CA LEU A 104 13.25 8.48 -7.95
C LEU A 104 14.71 8.27 -7.52
N LYS A 105 15.39 7.26 -8.05
CA LYS A 105 16.82 6.99 -7.79
C LYS A 105 17.75 7.88 -8.61
N GLY A 106 17.24 8.43 -9.71
CA GLY A 106 17.99 9.34 -10.59
C GLY A 106 17.53 9.26 -12.03
N PRO A 107 17.69 10.35 -12.81
CA PRO A 107 17.10 10.48 -14.15
C PRO A 107 17.66 9.48 -15.18
N THR A 108 18.83 8.90 -14.93
CA THR A 108 19.48 7.92 -15.82
C THR A 108 19.35 6.47 -15.31
N VAL A 109 18.70 6.26 -14.16
CA VAL A 109 18.56 4.92 -13.58
C VAL A 109 17.49 4.14 -14.35
N LYS A 110 17.84 2.91 -14.76
CA LYS A 110 16.91 2.01 -15.45
C LYS A 110 15.75 1.59 -14.53
N PRO A 111 14.61 1.17 -15.10
CA PRO A 111 13.53 0.56 -14.32
C PRO A 111 14.07 -0.51 -13.35
N THR A 112 13.72 -0.38 -12.09
CA THR A 112 14.28 -1.19 -10.99
C THR A 112 13.14 -1.83 -10.21
N PRO A 113 13.21 -3.12 -9.84
CA PRO A 113 12.22 -3.75 -8.97
C PRO A 113 12.00 -2.94 -7.69
N VAL A 114 10.72 -2.69 -7.37
CA VAL A 114 10.37 -1.86 -6.21
C VAL A 114 10.44 -2.69 -4.93
N PRO A 115 11.21 -2.28 -3.92
CA PRO A 115 11.26 -3.00 -2.65
C PRO A 115 9.91 -3.05 -1.95
N VAL A 116 9.50 -4.26 -1.56
CA VAL A 116 8.28 -4.53 -0.81
C VAL A 116 8.64 -4.82 0.64
N GLU A 117 7.74 -4.51 1.58
CA GLU A 117 7.93 -4.70 3.02
C GLU A 117 8.14 -6.18 3.35
N ASN A 118 9.09 -6.46 4.23
CA ASN A 118 9.46 -7.82 4.64
C ASN A 118 9.33 -8.05 6.16
N THR A 119 8.80 -7.07 6.87
CA THR A 119 8.60 -7.09 8.33
C THR A 119 7.16 -6.77 8.71
N GLY A 120 6.84 -6.71 9.99
CA GLY A 120 5.50 -6.35 10.47
C GLY A 120 4.47 -7.50 10.47
N GLY A 121 4.83 -8.66 9.96
CA GLY A 121 3.96 -9.85 9.96
C GLY A 121 2.80 -9.82 8.96
N PRO A 122 1.81 -10.72 9.12
CA PRO A 122 0.68 -10.81 8.22
C PRO A 122 -0.09 -9.49 8.11
N GLY A 123 -0.48 -9.12 6.89
CA GLY A 123 -1.19 -7.87 6.59
C GLY A 123 -0.26 -6.66 6.38
N THR A 124 1.00 -6.73 6.79
CA THR A 124 2.02 -5.70 6.54
C THR A 124 3.09 -6.18 5.58
N ALA A 125 3.76 -7.29 5.91
CA ALA A 125 4.74 -7.90 5.02
C ALA A 125 4.09 -8.33 3.69
N ASP A 126 4.85 -8.21 2.59
CA ASP A 126 4.46 -8.57 1.23
C ASP A 126 3.29 -7.75 0.62
N SER A 127 2.80 -6.73 1.34
CA SER A 127 1.62 -5.96 0.92
C SER A 127 1.79 -4.44 0.92
N HIS A 128 2.96 -3.96 1.33
CA HIS A 128 3.30 -2.53 1.41
C HIS A 128 4.66 -2.24 0.75
N TRP A 129 4.94 -0.97 0.48
CA TRP A 129 6.31 -0.57 0.14
C TRP A 129 7.20 -0.66 1.38
N ARG A 130 8.49 -0.95 1.15
CA ARG A 130 9.45 -1.17 2.24
C ARG A 130 9.70 0.11 3.03
N GLU A 131 9.33 0.10 4.29
CA GLU A 131 9.46 1.23 5.21
C GLU A 131 10.89 1.78 5.27
N THR A 132 11.90 0.91 5.36
CA THR A 132 13.31 1.33 5.44
C THR A 132 13.84 2.01 4.18
N VAL A 133 13.11 1.93 3.05
CA VAL A 133 13.45 2.57 1.78
C VAL A 133 12.62 3.82 1.54
N PHE A 134 11.32 3.75 1.80
CA PHE A 134 10.36 4.77 1.36
C PHE A 134 9.87 5.69 2.48
N ARG A 135 10.01 5.28 3.74
CA ARG A 135 9.66 6.07 4.93
C ARG A 135 8.20 6.56 4.91
N ASN A 136 7.99 7.85 4.69
CA ASN A 136 6.67 8.49 4.73
C ASN A 136 5.89 8.41 3.40
N GLU A 137 6.24 7.52 2.49
CA GLU A 137 5.41 7.32 1.30
C GLU A 137 4.07 6.69 1.69
N MET A 138 2.99 7.11 1.07
CA MET A 138 1.59 6.78 1.44
C MET A 138 1.34 5.28 1.67
N MET A 139 1.93 4.40 0.88
CA MET A 139 1.68 2.94 0.94
C MET A 139 2.81 2.16 1.63
N THR A 140 3.61 2.81 2.50
CA THR A 140 4.48 2.09 3.44
C THR A 140 3.66 1.46 4.56
N GLY A 141 4.22 0.45 5.23
CA GLY A 141 3.48 -0.36 6.21
C GLY A 141 3.20 0.32 7.54
N PHE A 142 3.70 1.55 7.74
CA PHE A 142 3.57 2.26 9.02
C PHE A 142 3.17 3.71 8.78
N VAL A 143 2.20 4.18 9.54
CA VAL A 143 1.77 5.58 9.50
C VAL A 143 2.65 6.38 10.47
N GLY A 144 3.38 7.35 9.92
CA GLY A 144 4.23 8.28 10.67
C GLY A 144 3.47 9.53 11.12
N VAL A 145 4.10 10.68 10.90
CA VAL A 145 3.47 11.99 11.04
C VAL A 145 2.57 12.28 9.83
N SER A 146 1.67 13.26 9.94
CA SER A 146 0.79 13.67 8.83
C SER A 146 1.57 14.12 7.59
N GLY A 147 0.93 14.04 6.42
CA GLY A 147 1.51 14.45 5.15
C GLY A 147 2.32 13.34 4.46
N ASN A 148 1.76 12.14 4.42
CA ASN A 148 2.33 11.00 3.70
C ASN A 148 1.99 11.13 2.21
N PRO A 149 2.95 11.44 1.32
CA PRO A 149 2.64 11.70 -0.08
C PRO A 149 2.30 10.45 -0.87
N LEU A 150 1.25 10.53 -1.67
CA LEU A 150 0.91 9.52 -2.69
C LEU A 150 1.85 9.70 -3.89
N SER A 151 2.95 8.96 -3.93
CA SER A 151 3.98 9.10 -4.95
C SER A 151 3.52 8.66 -6.34
N ARG A 152 4.21 9.18 -7.38
CA ARG A 152 4.03 8.71 -8.77
C ARG A 152 4.28 7.21 -8.92
N MET A 153 5.17 6.65 -8.12
CA MET A 153 5.44 5.21 -8.12
C MET A 153 4.22 4.41 -7.66
N THR A 154 3.54 4.85 -6.60
CA THR A 154 2.31 4.20 -6.13
C THR A 154 1.17 4.36 -7.13
N VAL A 155 0.96 5.56 -7.68
CA VAL A 155 -0.03 5.77 -8.76
C VAL A 155 0.28 4.88 -9.97
N ALA A 156 1.55 4.76 -10.37
CA ALA A 156 1.98 3.89 -11.46
C ALA A 156 1.75 2.39 -11.15
N SER A 157 1.83 1.98 -9.89
CA SER A 157 1.53 0.60 -9.51
C SER A 157 0.06 0.23 -9.76
N LEU A 158 -0.87 1.19 -9.61
CA LEU A 158 -2.27 0.98 -9.98
C LEU A 158 -2.44 0.79 -11.50
N GLN A 159 -1.63 1.48 -12.32
CA GLN A 159 -1.60 1.22 -13.77
C GLN A 159 -1.14 -0.22 -14.07
N ASP A 160 -0.13 -0.72 -13.35
CA ASP A 160 0.33 -2.11 -13.47
C ASP A 160 -0.75 -3.12 -13.05
N LEU A 161 -1.66 -2.74 -12.15
CA LEU A 161 -2.85 -3.53 -11.82
C LEU A 161 -3.91 -3.51 -12.92
N GLY A 162 -3.88 -2.54 -13.84
CA GLY A 162 -4.82 -2.44 -14.95
C GLY A 162 -5.81 -1.26 -14.84
N TYR A 163 -5.59 -0.34 -13.92
CA TYR A 163 -6.34 0.92 -13.85
C TYR A 163 -5.82 1.93 -14.87
N VAL A 164 -6.71 2.81 -15.31
CA VAL A 164 -6.33 4.04 -16.01
C VAL A 164 -6.07 5.11 -14.96
N VAL A 165 -4.87 5.66 -14.95
CA VAL A 165 -4.43 6.61 -13.92
C VAL A 165 -3.91 7.91 -14.55
N ASP A 166 -4.00 9.01 -13.81
CA ASP A 166 -3.29 10.25 -14.11
C ASP A 166 -2.06 10.36 -13.19
N LEU A 167 -0.88 10.15 -13.77
CA LEU A 167 0.38 10.26 -13.01
C LEU A 167 0.66 11.70 -12.53
N ASN A 168 0.02 12.71 -13.11
CA ASN A 168 0.20 14.10 -12.68
C ASN A 168 -0.62 14.44 -11.44
N ALA A 169 -1.59 13.60 -11.08
CA ALA A 169 -2.34 13.71 -9.81
C ALA A 169 -1.53 13.22 -8.59
N ALA A 170 -0.35 12.63 -8.82
CA ALA A 170 0.52 12.22 -7.73
C ALA A 170 1.15 13.41 -7.01
N GLU A 171 1.43 13.25 -5.74
CA GLU A 171 2.06 14.25 -4.91
C GLU A 171 3.59 14.26 -5.06
N PRO A 172 4.25 15.40 -4.84
CA PRO A 172 5.70 15.48 -4.85
C PRO A 172 6.31 14.56 -3.79
N TYR A 173 7.18 13.66 -4.24
CA TYR A 173 7.88 12.72 -3.37
C TYR A 173 9.34 12.55 -3.82
N SER A 174 10.25 12.44 -2.88
CA SER A 174 11.66 12.07 -3.11
C SER A 174 12.11 11.01 -2.13
N LEU A 175 12.99 10.12 -2.57
CA LEU A 175 13.56 9.12 -1.67
C LEU A 175 14.31 9.79 -0.52
N PRO A 176 14.16 9.28 0.71
CA PRO A 176 14.92 9.75 1.86
C PRO A 176 16.43 9.67 1.63
N ASN A 177 17.14 10.70 2.03
CA ASN A 177 18.59 10.67 2.01
C ASN A 177 19.13 9.81 3.17
N LEU A 178 19.45 8.56 2.87
CA LEU A 178 19.89 7.58 3.86
C LEU A 178 21.18 7.99 4.55
N LEU A 179 22.05 8.79 3.90
CA LEU A 179 23.27 9.29 4.52
C LEU A 179 22.94 10.32 5.61
N VAL A 180 22.06 11.27 5.32
CA VAL A 180 21.58 12.26 6.30
C VAL A 180 20.90 11.56 7.48
N LEU A 181 20.06 10.53 7.20
CA LEU A 181 19.42 9.74 8.24
C LEU A 181 20.44 8.97 9.09
N ALA A 182 21.53 8.46 8.46
CA ALA A 182 22.62 7.79 9.17
C ALA A 182 23.34 8.74 10.12
N GLU A 183 23.73 9.90 9.62
CA GLU A 183 24.43 10.94 10.39
C GLU A 183 23.58 11.45 11.56
N ALA A 184 22.26 11.51 11.38
CA ALA A 184 21.31 11.86 12.44
C ALA A 184 21.01 10.71 13.41
N GLY A 185 21.57 9.51 13.20
CA GLY A 185 21.28 8.31 14.01
C GLY A 185 19.89 7.72 13.77
N LEU A 186 19.19 8.15 12.70
CA LEU A 186 17.80 7.80 12.42
C LEU A 186 17.64 6.59 11.49
N LEU A 187 18.74 6.03 10.96
CA LEU A 187 18.65 4.85 10.07
C LEU A 187 18.07 3.62 10.76
N ALA A 188 18.44 3.42 12.02
CA ALA A 188 18.01 2.29 12.82
C ALA A 188 16.78 2.60 13.69
N ALA A 189 16.33 3.86 13.70
CA ALA A 189 15.08 4.17 14.38
C ALA A 189 13.98 3.42 13.67
N PRO A 190 13.29 2.45 14.33
CA PRO A 190 11.99 2.06 13.85
C PRO A 190 11.19 3.35 13.68
N VAL A 191 10.39 3.45 12.65
CA VAL A 191 9.37 4.49 12.60
C VAL A 191 8.75 4.51 13.98
N ALA A 192 8.72 5.66 14.63
CA ALA A 192 8.39 5.79 16.06
C ALA A 192 6.94 5.33 16.37
N SER A 193 6.17 5.02 15.34
CA SER A 193 4.81 4.52 15.43
C SER A 193 4.76 3.01 15.17
N SER A 194 4.18 2.27 16.10
CA SER A 194 3.67 0.92 15.83
C SER A 194 2.34 0.96 15.10
N ALA A 195 1.81 2.15 14.89
CA ALA A 195 0.52 2.40 14.27
C ALA A 195 0.61 2.16 12.75
N ARG A 196 -0.31 1.37 12.21
CA ARG A 196 -0.26 0.90 10.81
C ARG A 196 -1.65 0.63 10.26
N GLY A 197 -1.79 0.80 8.95
CA GLY A 197 -2.81 0.14 8.18
C GLY A 197 -2.40 -1.29 7.86
N ILE A 198 -3.33 -2.18 7.67
CA ILE A 198 -3.05 -3.55 7.24
C ILE A 198 -4.01 -4.01 6.16
N VAL A 199 -3.51 -4.86 5.27
CA VAL A 199 -4.38 -5.58 4.35
C VAL A 199 -5.28 -6.53 5.14
N LEU A 200 -6.57 -6.56 4.79
CA LEU A 200 -7.54 -7.49 5.37
C LEU A 200 -6.99 -8.93 5.34
N PRO A 201 -7.03 -9.64 6.48
CA PRO A 201 -6.55 -11.01 6.59
C PRO A 201 -7.55 -12.01 5.98
N ASN A 202 -8.02 -11.75 4.76
CA ASN A 202 -8.96 -12.59 4.05
C ASN A 202 -8.43 -12.93 2.65
N VAL A 203 -8.80 -14.10 2.14
CA VAL A 203 -8.61 -14.43 0.73
C VAL A 203 -9.84 -13.93 -0.03
N PRO A 204 -9.71 -12.99 -0.96
CA PRO A 204 -10.86 -12.49 -1.70
C PRO A 204 -11.48 -13.59 -2.58
N ILE A 205 -12.80 -13.54 -2.72
CA ILE A 205 -13.56 -14.46 -3.57
C ILE A 205 -13.35 -14.05 -5.03
N LEU A 206 -12.91 -14.99 -5.86
CA LEU A 206 -12.88 -14.79 -7.31
C LEU A 206 -14.29 -14.98 -7.84
N LEU A 207 -14.83 -13.96 -8.49
CA LEU A 207 -16.17 -14.03 -9.08
C LEU A 207 -16.20 -15.03 -10.24
N PRO A 208 -17.33 -15.71 -10.47
CA PRO A 208 -17.48 -16.62 -11.59
C PRO A 208 -17.42 -15.87 -12.93
N GLU A 209 -17.01 -16.57 -13.99
CA GLU A 209 -16.90 -16.02 -15.35
C GLU A 209 -18.21 -15.40 -15.86
N THR A 210 -19.35 -15.92 -15.39
CA THR A 210 -20.70 -15.43 -15.74
C THR A 210 -21.00 -14.05 -15.14
N SER A 211 -20.24 -13.54 -14.19
CA SER A 211 -20.47 -12.22 -13.59
C SER A 211 -20.04 -11.02 -14.46
N LEU A 212 -19.56 -11.29 -15.67
CA LEU A 212 -19.21 -10.27 -16.69
C LEU A 212 -20.35 -9.98 -17.69
N GLN A 213 -21.50 -10.65 -17.54
CA GLN A 213 -22.68 -10.47 -18.38
C GLN A 213 -23.54 -9.28 -17.95
#